data_8b2c005808d6f8a4081f5401b2087b4a
#
_entry.id   8b2c005808d6f8a4081f5401b2087b4a
#
_cell.length_a   1.000
_cell.length_b   1.000
_cell.length_c   1.000
_cell.angle_alpha   90.00
_cell.angle_beta   90.00
_cell.angle_gamma   90.00
#
_symmetry.space_group_name_H-M   'P 1'
#
loop_
_entity.id
_entity.type
_entity.pdbx_description
1 polymer ?
#
loop_
_entity_poly.entity_id
_entity_poly.type
_entity_poly.pdbx_seq_one_letter_code
_entity_poly.pdbx_strand_id
1 'polypeptide(L)'
;XKWHQGLNCHSRNDHCHHPSNYGFDYFYGMPFTLVAPCWPDPSRQTELAIASRIWLFVQLIAVAVLTLALGKLSGWISVPWFLILVMVLFIFLLGYFWFSSFHSSLYWDCLLLREHKITEQPMKAERAGSIMLKEALSFLERHQEGPFLLLFSFLHVHIPLPTTEAFIDVSEHSLYGDNVEEMDAMLGKLLDAIDDLGLTNSTLVYFTSDHGGHLESRVGHIQLGGWNGIYKGGKGMGGWEGGIRVPGLIRWPGRLPAGKVIEEPTSLMDIFPTLAAVSGATLPQDRIIDGRNLLPLLQGDVQRSEHEFLFHYCGTFLHAVRWHPNNSEAVWKVHYVTPVFQPPGAQACYKTLYCRCSGELVTYHNPPLVFDLSRDPSESTPLTPDTEPLYDVIIRAVADAVAKHKKSILPVLSQLSELNRDSVWLKPCCGVFPF
;
A
#
# COMPACT_ATOMS: atom_id res chain seq x y z
N UNK A 1 4.14 4.22 -0.84
CA UNK A 1 4.20 4.17 -0.20
C UNK A 1 3.32 4.50 0.55
N LYS A 2 3.12 3.98 1.30
CA LYS A 2 2.11 4.23 2.34
C LYS A 2 2.79 4.42 3.70
N TRP A 3 2.15 5.18 4.58
CA TRP A 3 2.73 5.39 5.91
C TRP A 3 2.83 4.07 6.71
N HIS A 4 1.77 3.28 6.76
CA HIS A 4 1.71 1.93 7.35
C HIS A 4 2.02 1.83 8.85
N GLN A 5 2.17 2.95 9.56
CA GLN A 5 2.42 2.92 11.01
C GLN A 5 1.14 3.12 11.82
N GLY A 6 0.02 3.36 11.15
CA GLY A 6 -1.22 3.71 11.81
C GLY A 6 -1.30 5.20 12.12
N LEU A 7 -2.31 5.59 12.86
CA LEU A 7 -2.50 6.99 13.24
C LEU A 7 -2.65 7.12 14.76
N ASN A 8 -3.51 6.29 15.35
CA ASN A 8 -3.89 6.37 16.77
C ASN A 8 -3.60 5.05 17.51
N CYS A 9 -3.38 5.13 18.84
CA CYS A 9 -3.06 3.99 19.70
C CYS A 9 -4.19 3.63 20.67
N HIS A 10 -4.73 4.62 21.36
CA HIS A 10 -5.67 4.41 22.47
C HIS A 10 -6.99 5.15 22.29
N SER A 11 -7.00 6.23 21.52
CA SER A 11 -8.17 7.06 21.29
C SER A 11 -8.11 7.66 19.90
N ARG A 12 -9.23 8.22 19.44
CA ARG A 12 -9.30 8.81 18.09
C ARG A 12 -8.49 10.10 17.92
N ASN A 13 -7.99 10.67 19.00
CA ASN A 13 -7.31 11.99 18.97
C ASN A 13 -5.90 11.97 19.56
N ASP A 14 -5.34 10.79 19.86
CA ASP A 14 -4.01 10.75 20.47
C ASP A 14 -2.86 10.86 19.45
N HIS A 15 -3.15 10.51 18.20
CA HIS A 15 -2.21 10.67 17.07
C HIS A 15 -0.81 10.08 17.32
N CYS A 16 -0.71 9.03 18.14
CA CYS A 16 0.57 8.47 18.59
C CYS A 16 1.45 7.98 17.44
N HIS A 17 0.85 7.57 16.33
CA HIS A 17 1.56 7.08 15.15
C HIS A 17 1.57 8.11 13.99
N HIS A 18 1.13 9.32 14.24
CA HIS A 18 1.17 10.38 13.22
C HIS A 18 2.61 10.66 12.79
N PRO A 19 2.88 10.98 11.51
CA PRO A 19 4.25 11.27 11.05
C PRO A 19 5.01 12.30 11.88
N SER A 20 4.33 13.28 12.49
CA SER A 20 4.98 14.28 13.34
C SER A 20 5.69 13.70 14.56
N ASN A 21 5.30 12.48 14.99
CA ASN A 21 5.96 11.80 16.10
C ASN A 21 7.18 10.99 15.63
N TYR A 22 7.47 11.01 14.32
CA TYR A 22 8.56 10.26 13.71
C TYR A 22 9.49 11.16 12.90
N GLY A 23 9.54 12.45 13.24
CA GLY A 23 10.50 13.39 12.69
C GLY A 23 10.05 14.14 11.44
N PHE A 24 8.79 14.02 11.03
CA PHE A 24 8.26 14.85 9.95
C PHE A 24 7.63 16.11 10.52
N ASP A 25 8.05 17.27 10.00
CA ASP A 25 7.58 18.58 10.46
C ASP A 25 6.25 18.98 9.83
N TYR A 26 5.82 18.29 8.78
CA TYR A 26 4.60 18.63 8.04
C TYR A 26 4.00 17.37 7.42
N PHE A 27 2.69 17.25 7.51
CA PHE A 27 1.93 16.16 6.88
C PHE A 27 0.69 16.73 6.20
N TYR A 28 0.49 16.34 4.94
CA TYR A 28 -0.76 16.57 4.23
C TYR A 28 -1.09 15.33 3.41
N GLY A 29 -2.30 14.80 3.58
CA GLY A 29 -2.73 13.68 2.77
C GLY A 29 -3.76 12.79 3.45
N MET A 30 -3.93 11.63 2.85
CA MET A 30 -4.83 10.60 3.34
C MET A 30 -4.10 9.74 4.37
N PRO A 31 -4.62 9.62 5.62
CA PRO A 31 -3.93 8.80 6.64
C PRO A 31 -4.14 7.31 6.48
N PHE A 32 -5.02 6.90 5.57
CA PHE A 32 -5.35 5.50 5.32
C PHE A 32 -5.04 5.12 3.88
N THR A 33 -5.15 3.83 3.57
CA THR A 33 -5.06 3.33 2.19
C THR A 33 -6.42 3.52 1.50
N LEU A 34 -6.38 3.97 0.25
CA LEU A 34 -7.58 4.07 -0.58
C LEU A 34 -8.00 2.66 -1.00
N VAL A 35 -8.98 2.09 -0.31
CA VAL A 35 -9.44 0.71 -0.57
C VAL A 35 -10.72 0.71 -1.38
N ALA A 36 -11.62 1.67 -1.11
CA ALA A 36 -12.94 1.73 -1.73
C ALA A 36 -13.20 3.14 -2.27
N PRO A 37 -14.12 3.28 -3.23
CA PRO A 37 -14.48 4.61 -3.73
C PRO A 37 -14.98 5.52 -2.62
N CYS A 38 -14.54 6.78 -2.66
CA CYS A 38 -14.91 7.79 -1.66
C CYS A 38 -16.16 8.57 -2.03
N TRP A 39 -16.94 8.09 -3.00
CA TRP A 39 -18.13 8.74 -3.50
C TRP A 39 -19.17 7.67 -3.82
N PRO A 40 -20.47 8.02 -3.88
CA PRO A 40 -21.48 7.02 -4.24
C PRO A 40 -21.11 6.31 -5.54
N ASP A 41 -20.99 5.01 -5.47
CA ASP A 41 -20.43 4.14 -6.50
C ASP A 41 -21.24 2.83 -6.52
N PRO A 42 -21.39 2.18 -7.67
CA PRO A 42 -22.11 0.91 -7.73
C PRO A 42 -21.58 -0.16 -6.77
N SER A 43 -20.30 -0.16 -6.46
CA SER A 43 -19.73 -1.13 -5.52
C SER A 43 -20.26 -0.95 -4.09
N ARG A 44 -20.70 0.26 -3.72
CA ARG A 44 -21.31 0.54 -2.41
C ARG A 44 -22.85 0.49 -2.45
N GLN A 45 -23.45 0.17 -3.59
CA GLN A 45 -24.92 0.13 -3.72
C GLN A 45 -25.55 -0.89 -2.76
N THR A 46 -24.89 -2.02 -2.52
CA THR A 46 -25.41 -3.02 -1.59
C THR A 46 -25.51 -2.46 -0.17
N GLU A 47 -24.47 -1.76 0.28
CA GLU A 47 -24.47 -1.13 1.62
C GLU A 47 -25.57 -0.07 1.71
N LEU A 48 -25.68 0.76 0.66
CA LEU A 48 -26.74 1.80 0.60
C LEU A 48 -28.13 1.18 0.57
N ALA A 49 -28.30 0.07 -0.16
CA ALA A 49 -29.58 -0.64 -0.21
C ALA A 49 -29.93 -1.21 1.16
N ILE A 50 -28.98 -1.80 1.87
CA ILE A 50 -29.20 -2.30 3.23
C ILE A 50 -29.56 -1.15 4.18
N ALA A 51 -28.79 -0.06 4.10
CA ALA A 51 -29.04 1.13 4.92
C ALA A 51 -30.45 1.68 4.68
N SER A 52 -30.87 1.78 3.42
CA SER A 52 -32.20 2.30 3.07
C SER A 52 -33.32 1.36 3.56
N ARG A 53 -33.13 0.04 3.48
CA ARG A 53 -34.11 -0.93 3.98
C ARG A 53 -34.24 -0.83 5.49
N ILE A 54 -33.13 -0.75 6.23
CA ILE A 54 -33.17 -0.60 7.69
C ILE A 54 -33.89 0.70 8.05
N TRP A 55 -33.59 1.80 7.35
CA TRP A 55 -34.23 3.09 7.59
C TRP A 55 -35.74 3.00 7.35
N LEU A 56 -36.17 2.31 6.29
CA LEU A 56 -37.59 2.08 6.04
C LEU A 56 -38.24 1.32 7.20
N PHE A 57 -37.59 0.28 7.75
CA PHE A 57 -38.13 -0.44 8.90
C PHE A 57 -38.27 0.47 10.13
N VAL A 58 -37.28 1.34 10.38
CA VAL A 58 -37.35 2.29 11.50
C VAL A 58 -38.58 3.21 11.31
N GLN A 59 -38.80 3.69 10.09
CA GLN A 59 -39.96 4.54 9.78
C GLN A 59 -41.29 3.80 9.97
N LEU A 60 -41.38 2.55 9.51
CA LEU A 60 -42.61 1.75 9.67
C LEU A 60 -42.93 1.50 11.14
N ILE A 61 -41.91 1.18 11.96
CA ILE A 61 -42.09 0.99 13.40
C ILE A 61 -42.53 2.30 14.05
N ALA A 62 -41.95 3.43 13.63
CA ALA A 62 -42.32 4.74 14.17
C ALA A 62 -43.80 5.08 13.86
N VAL A 63 -44.25 4.79 12.64
CA VAL A 63 -45.66 4.99 12.27
C VAL A 63 -46.57 4.09 13.09
N ALA A 64 -46.19 2.82 13.28
CA ALA A 64 -46.99 1.88 14.11
C ALA A 64 -47.10 2.37 15.56
N VAL A 65 -45.99 2.85 16.15
CA VAL A 65 -46.00 3.38 17.52
C VAL A 65 -46.85 4.65 17.60
N LEU A 66 -46.77 5.52 16.60
CA LEU A 66 -47.63 6.72 16.56
C LEU A 66 -49.10 6.34 16.49
N THR A 67 -49.44 5.34 15.67
CA THR A 67 -50.83 4.85 15.54
C THR A 67 -51.33 4.28 16.88
N LEU A 68 -50.48 3.51 17.60
CA LEU A 68 -50.83 3.00 18.90
C LEU A 68 -51.08 4.13 19.91
N ALA A 69 -50.21 5.16 19.88
CA ALA A 69 -50.36 6.32 20.77
C ALA A 69 -51.66 7.07 20.50
N LEU A 70 -51.98 7.30 19.21
CA LEU A 70 -53.24 7.99 18.82
C LEU A 70 -54.44 7.14 19.16
N GLY A 71 -54.41 5.82 18.96
CA GLY A 71 -55.51 4.92 19.29
C GLY A 71 -55.75 4.88 20.81
N LYS A 72 -54.69 4.98 21.59
CA LYS A 72 -54.85 5.08 23.07
C LYS A 72 -55.44 6.44 23.46
N LEU A 73 -54.96 7.52 22.86
CA LEU A 73 -55.47 8.86 23.15
C LEU A 73 -56.98 9.00 22.79
N SER A 74 -57.40 8.35 21.70
CA SER A 74 -58.78 8.35 21.28
C SER A 74 -59.68 7.35 22.02
N GLY A 75 -59.11 6.56 22.96
CA GLY A 75 -59.84 5.59 23.76
C GLY A 75 -60.18 4.28 23.05
N TRP A 76 -59.63 4.07 21.83
CA TRP A 76 -59.92 2.86 21.05
C TRP A 76 -59.11 1.66 21.52
N ILE A 77 -57.94 1.91 22.13
CA ILE A 77 -57.04 0.83 22.53
C ILE A 77 -56.60 1.01 24.00
N SER A 78 -56.53 -0.09 24.73
CA SER A 78 -56.07 -0.08 26.14
C SER A 78 -54.65 -0.66 26.20
N VAL A 79 -53.63 0.20 26.04
CA VAL A 79 -52.22 -0.16 26.15
C VAL A 79 -51.57 0.73 27.20
N PRO A 80 -50.74 0.16 28.11
CA PRO A 80 -50.06 0.98 29.13
C PRO A 80 -49.12 2.00 28.47
N TRP A 81 -49.10 3.24 28.97
CA TRP A 81 -48.18 4.28 28.47
C TRP A 81 -46.74 3.87 28.58
N PHE A 82 -46.39 3.08 29.58
CA PHE A 82 -45.02 2.58 29.74
C PHE A 82 -44.53 1.82 28.49
N LEU A 83 -45.39 0.96 27.93
CA LEU A 83 -45.01 0.22 26.71
C LEU A 83 -44.78 1.16 25.52
N ILE A 84 -45.62 2.17 25.35
CA ILE A 84 -45.47 3.16 24.26
C ILE A 84 -44.13 3.90 24.46
N LEU A 85 -43.82 4.32 25.67
CA LEU A 85 -42.55 5.02 25.97
C LEU A 85 -41.34 4.14 25.69
N VAL A 86 -41.42 2.86 26.07
CA VAL A 86 -40.32 1.91 25.77
C VAL A 86 -40.13 1.75 24.26
N MET A 87 -41.22 1.66 23.50
CA MET A 87 -41.14 1.54 22.04
C MET A 87 -40.58 2.82 21.39
N VAL A 88 -40.94 4.00 21.89
CA VAL A 88 -40.38 5.27 21.44
C VAL A 88 -38.87 5.31 21.68
N LEU A 89 -38.44 4.93 22.89
CA LEU A 89 -37.01 4.88 23.20
C LEU A 89 -36.27 3.91 22.27
N PHE A 90 -36.90 2.75 22.03
CA PHE A 90 -36.32 1.75 21.12
C PHE A 90 -36.14 2.31 19.70
N ILE A 91 -37.13 3.07 19.19
CA ILE A 91 -37.02 3.72 17.87
C ILE A 91 -35.87 4.70 17.85
N PHE A 92 -35.73 5.51 18.91
CA PHE A 92 -34.60 6.46 18.97
C PHE A 92 -33.26 5.72 18.96
N LEU A 93 -33.16 4.62 19.69
CA LEU A 93 -31.92 3.81 19.70
C LEU A 93 -31.64 3.19 18.33
N LEU A 94 -32.68 2.66 17.67
CA LEU A 94 -32.52 2.11 16.30
C LEU A 94 -32.12 3.20 15.31
N GLY A 95 -32.75 4.36 15.38
CA GLY A 95 -32.43 5.50 14.51
C GLY A 95 -31.02 6.00 14.74
N TYR A 96 -30.62 6.11 15.98
CA TYR A 96 -29.24 6.49 16.34
C TYR A 96 -28.25 5.45 15.83
N PHE A 97 -28.53 4.15 16.04
CA PHE A 97 -27.67 3.07 15.54
C PHE A 97 -27.54 3.15 14.02
N TRP A 98 -28.68 3.33 13.31
CA TRP A 98 -28.65 3.49 11.86
C TRP A 98 -27.79 4.67 11.45
N PHE A 99 -28.01 5.84 12.06
CA PHE A 99 -27.28 7.06 11.73
C PHE A 99 -25.77 6.87 11.94
N SER A 100 -25.39 6.36 13.09
CA SER A 100 -23.97 6.21 13.42
C SER A 100 -23.28 5.14 12.55
N SER A 101 -24.02 4.08 12.16
CA SER A 101 -23.44 2.97 11.40
C SER A 101 -23.40 3.21 9.89
N PHE A 102 -24.40 3.92 9.36
CA PHE A 102 -24.54 4.03 7.91
C PHE A 102 -24.41 5.45 7.37
N HIS A 103 -24.72 6.45 8.19
CA HIS A 103 -24.65 7.83 7.70
C HIS A 103 -23.32 8.51 8.08
N SER A 104 -22.92 8.41 9.31
CA SER A 104 -21.72 9.10 9.78
C SER A 104 -20.43 8.32 9.51
N SER A 105 -20.49 6.99 9.38
CA SER A 105 -19.30 6.15 9.25
C SER A 105 -19.02 5.65 7.84
N LEU A 106 -19.92 5.89 6.88
CA LEU A 106 -19.82 5.31 5.53
C LEU A 106 -18.50 5.64 4.82
N TYR A 107 -17.97 6.83 5.03
CA TYR A 107 -16.72 7.29 4.41
C TYR A 107 -15.67 7.64 5.46
N TRP A 108 -15.60 6.83 6.55
CA TRP A 108 -14.67 7.09 7.67
C TRP A 108 -13.21 7.11 7.21
N ASP A 109 -12.89 6.36 6.17
CA ASP A 109 -11.52 6.24 5.62
C ASP A 109 -11.25 7.24 4.48
N CYS A 110 -12.26 7.98 4.05
CA CYS A 110 -12.17 8.89 2.91
C CYS A 110 -11.98 10.33 3.39
N LEU A 111 -10.80 10.61 3.93
CA LEU A 111 -10.54 11.94 4.46
C LEU A 111 -9.13 12.41 4.16
N LEU A 112 -8.96 13.73 4.07
CA LEU A 112 -7.66 14.38 3.96
C LEU A 112 -7.37 15.11 5.27
N LEU A 113 -6.15 14.94 5.76
CA LEU A 113 -5.65 15.64 6.94
C LEU A 113 -4.61 16.68 6.54
N ARG A 114 -4.62 17.82 7.23
CA ARG A 114 -3.47 18.71 7.32
C ARG A 114 -3.03 18.66 8.77
N GLU A 115 -1.86 18.10 9.03
CA GLU A 115 -1.43 17.76 10.38
C GLU A 115 -2.49 16.89 11.06
N HIS A 116 -3.08 17.35 12.15
CA HIS A 116 -4.07 16.64 12.93
C HIS A 116 -5.52 17.02 12.58
N LYS A 117 -5.71 17.91 11.59
CA LYS A 117 -7.04 18.44 11.27
C LYS A 117 -7.59 17.86 9.98
N ILE A 118 -8.82 17.39 10.03
CA ILE A 118 -9.53 16.93 8.83
C ILE A 118 -9.86 18.17 7.99
N THR A 119 -9.38 18.21 6.75
CA THR A 119 -9.62 19.29 5.81
C THR A 119 -10.74 18.97 4.83
N GLU A 120 -10.98 17.69 4.57
CA GLU A 120 -12.05 17.27 3.64
C GLU A 120 -12.53 15.86 4.03
N GLN A 121 -13.86 15.70 4.11
CA GLN A 121 -14.50 14.40 4.35
C GLN A 121 -15.98 14.46 3.94
N PRO A 122 -16.47 13.56 3.09
CA PRO A 122 -15.63 12.65 2.32
C PRO A 122 -14.79 13.41 1.30
N MET A 123 -13.57 12.98 1.09
CA MET A 123 -12.73 13.56 0.06
C MET A 123 -13.21 13.12 -1.32
N LYS A 124 -12.98 13.94 -2.32
CA LYS A 124 -13.20 13.57 -3.72
C LYS A 124 -11.89 12.97 -4.24
N ALA A 125 -11.88 11.65 -4.37
CA ALA A 125 -10.64 10.90 -4.68
C ALA A 125 -10.00 11.39 -5.98
N GLU A 126 -10.82 11.73 -6.99
CA GLU A 126 -10.35 12.15 -8.30
C GLU A 126 -9.52 13.43 -8.24
N ARG A 127 -9.78 14.31 -7.28
CA ARG A 127 -9.01 15.54 -7.14
C ARG A 127 -8.02 15.53 -5.97
N ALA A 128 -8.04 14.47 -5.16
CA ALA A 128 -7.16 14.40 -3.99
C ALA A 128 -5.68 14.44 -4.40
N GLY A 129 -5.33 13.75 -5.50
CA GLY A 129 -3.96 13.77 -6.03
C GLY A 129 -3.51 15.19 -6.38
N SER A 130 -4.35 15.93 -7.11
CA SER A 130 -4.02 17.30 -7.52
C SER A 130 -3.90 18.26 -6.32
N ILE A 131 -4.73 18.06 -5.28
CA ILE A 131 -4.63 18.86 -4.05
C ILE A 131 -3.32 18.56 -3.32
N MET A 132 -2.97 17.26 -3.21
CA MET A 132 -1.70 16.85 -2.59
C MET A 132 -0.51 17.38 -3.37
N LEU A 133 -0.58 17.36 -4.71
CA LEU A 133 0.47 17.96 -5.55
C LEU A 133 0.63 19.46 -5.27
N LYS A 134 -0.48 20.18 -5.20
CA LYS A 134 -0.45 21.62 -4.89
C LYS A 134 0.23 21.88 -3.53
N GLU A 135 -0.07 21.05 -2.54
CA GLU A 135 0.57 21.17 -1.22
C GLU A 135 2.09 20.89 -1.29
N ALA A 136 2.49 19.91 -2.11
CA ALA A 136 3.91 19.57 -2.30
C ALA A 136 4.65 20.72 -3.00
N LEU A 137 4.05 21.31 -4.04
CA LEU A 137 4.63 22.46 -4.75
C LEU A 137 4.81 23.63 -3.77
N SER A 138 3.77 23.92 -2.99
CA SER A 138 3.86 24.98 -1.97
C SER A 138 4.90 24.68 -0.89
N PHE A 139 5.08 23.39 -0.54
CA PHE A 139 6.13 22.99 0.39
C PHE A 139 7.52 23.32 -0.19
N LEU A 140 7.77 22.97 -1.46
CA LEU A 140 9.05 23.28 -2.12
C LEU A 140 9.33 24.79 -2.11
N GLU A 141 8.32 25.61 -2.47
CA GLU A 141 8.44 27.06 -2.45
C GLU A 141 8.82 27.62 -1.07
N ARG A 142 8.22 27.07 -0.01
CA ARG A 142 8.48 27.54 1.35
C ARG A 142 9.84 27.11 1.89
N HIS A 143 10.44 26.05 1.32
CA HIS A 143 11.67 25.48 1.87
C HIS A 143 12.86 25.54 0.92
N GLN A 144 12.80 26.38 -0.12
CA GLN A 144 13.84 26.48 -1.13
C GLN A 144 15.18 27.00 -0.58
N GLU A 145 15.18 27.66 0.58
CA GLU A 145 16.40 28.28 1.15
C GLU A 145 17.14 27.35 2.11
N GLY A 146 16.61 26.18 2.41
CA GLY A 146 17.23 25.28 3.38
C GLY A 146 17.09 23.80 3.02
N PRO A 147 17.70 22.91 3.80
CA PRO A 147 17.57 21.48 3.52
C PRO A 147 16.15 20.98 3.81
N PHE A 148 15.67 20.08 2.97
CA PHE A 148 14.35 19.47 3.15
C PHE A 148 14.35 18.01 2.74
N LEU A 149 13.37 17.27 3.24
CA LEU A 149 13.00 15.94 2.79
C LEU A 149 11.51 15.96 2.44
N LEU A 150 11.19 15.73 1.18
CA LEU A 150 9.80 15.60 0.72
C LEU A 150 9.53 14.14 0.36
N LEU A 151 8.66 13.47 1.12
CA LEU A 151 8.16 12.14 0.78
C LEU A 151 6.77 12.28 0.16
N PHE A 152 6.69 12.16 -1.18
CA PHE A 152 5.43 12.28 -1.90
C PHE A 152 4.91 10.89 -2.27
N SER A 153 3.85 10.44 -1.60
CA SER A 153 3.23 9.13 -1.84
C SER A 153 1.98 9.33 -2.71
N PHE A 154 2.10 9.02 -3.99
CA PHE A 154 0.97 9.13 -4.92
C PHE A 154 -0.18 8.21 -4.49
N LEU A 155 -1.43 8.64 -4.73
CA LEU A 155 -2.60 7.75 -4.69
C LEU A 155 -2.56 6.79 -5.89
N HIS A 156 -1.98 7.25 -6.97
CA HIS A 156 -1.74 6.50 -8.21
C HIS A 156 -0.69 5.41 -7.98
N VAL A 157 -0.79 4.24 -8.54
CA VAL A 157 -1.89 3.79 -9.40
C VAL A 157 -2.69 2.74 -8.63
N HIS A 158 -3.12 3.08 -7.42
CA HIS A 158 -3.89 2.18 -6.56
C HIS A 158 -5.36 2.21 -6.95
N ILE A 159 -6.01 1.05 -6.85
CA ILE A 159 -7.46 1.00 -7.05
C ILE A 159 -8.15 1.87 -5.99
N PRO A 160 -9.27 2.48 -6.33
CA PRO A 160 -10.10 2.38 -7.55
C PRO A 160 -9.64 3.22 -8.75
N LEU A 161 -8.36 3.59 -8.83
CA LEU A 161 -7.77 4.37 -9.93
C LEU A 161 -8.44 5.76 -10.04
N PRO A 162 -8.35 6.58 -8.99
CA PRO A 162 -8.95 7.92 -9.06
C PRO A 162 -8.21 8.76 -10.10
N THR A 163 -8.90 9.10 -11.18
CA THR A 163 -8.35 9.79 -12.35
C THR A 163 -9.18 11.04 -12.61
N THR A 164 -8.52 12.17 -12.82
CA THR A 164 -9.23 13.41 -13.14
C THR A 164 -9.79 13.34 -14.58
N GLU A 165 -10.87 14.07 -14.80
CA GLU A 165 -11.58 14.09 -16.10
C GLU A 165 -10.64 14.38 -17.29
N ALA A 166 -9.61 15.19 -17.07
CA ALA A 166 -8.66 15.58 -18.11
C ALA A 166 -7.81 14.40 -18.62
N PHE A 167 -7.74 13.33 -17.84
CA PHE A 167 -6.94 12.14 -18.18
C PHE A 167 -7.78 10.91 -18.52
N ILE A 168 -9.11 11.02 -18.48
CA ILE A 168 -10.00 9.90 -18.84
C ILE A 168 -9.94 9.68 -20.35
N ASP A 169 -9.74 8.43 -20.78
CA ASP A 169 -9.67 7.99 -22.18
C ASP A 169 -8.50 8.64 -22.97
N VAL A 170 -7.43 9.02 -22.29
CA VAL A 170 -6.21 9.55 -22.92
C VAL A 170 -5.30 8.40 -23.37
N SER A 171 -5.17 7.39 -22.53
CA SER A 171 -4.30 6.24 -22.77
C SER A 171 -4.98 5.16 -23.61
N GLU A 172 -4.20 4.42 -24.41
CA GLU A 172 -4.69 3.22 -25.10
C GLU A 172 -4.81 2.01 -24.17
N HIS A 173 -4.49 2.18 -22.87
CA HIS A 173 -4.43 1.09 -21.89
C HIS A 173 -5.49 1.22 -20.80
N SER A 174 -6.67 1.75 -21.16
CA SER A 174 -7.83 1.88 -20.28
C SER A 174 -7.54 2.76 -19.06
N LEU A 175 -8.41 2.73 -18.06
CA LEU A 175 -8.32 3.57 -16.87
C LEU A 175 -6.99 3.39 -16.12
N TYR A 176 -6.37 2.21 -16.17
CA TYR A 176 -5.06 2.01 -15.54
C TYR A 176 -4.00 2.86 -16.23
N GLY A 177 -3.97 2.83 -17.57
CA GLY A 177 -3.01 3.65 -18.34
C GLY A 177 -3.27 5.14 -18.13
N ASP A 178 -4.55 5.55 -18.13
CA ASP A 178 -4.94 6.94 -17.86
C ASP A 178 -4.38 7.42 -16.51
N ASN A 179 -4.49 6.54 -15.49
CA ASN A 179 -4.02 6.86 -14.14
C ASN A 179 -2.48 6.91 -14.07
N VAL A 180 -1.78 6.11 -14.89
CA VAL A 180 -0.31 6.17 -15.00
C VAL A 180 0.10 7.50 -15.67
N GLU A 181 -0.60 7.91 -16.74
CA GLU A 181 -0.29 9.16 -17.43
C GLU A 181 -0.54 10.38 -16.52
N GLU A 182 -1.60 10.34 -15.73
CA GLU A 182 -1.84 11.41 -14.74
C GLU A 182 -0.71 11.47 -13.70
N MET A 183 -0.27 10.30 -13.20
CA MET A 183 0.85 10.24 -12.26
C MET A 183 2.12 10.82 -12.89
N ASP A 184 2.40 10.47 -14.13
CA ASP A 184 3.57 10.96 -14.86
C ASP A 184 3.53 12.50 -14.99
N ALA A 185 2.36 13.03 -15.37
CA ALA A 185 2.17 14.48 -15.48
C ALA A 185 2.35 15.19 -14.12
N MET A 186 1.89 14.54 -13.03
CA MET A 186 2.09 15.09 -11.69
C MET A 186 3.58 15.10 -11.30
N LEU A 187 4.30 14.03 -11.62
CA LEU A 187 5.74 13.95 -11.39
C LEU A 187 6.47 15.01 -12.20
N GLY A 188 6.08 15.21 -13.48
CA GLY A 188 6.62 16.28 -14.30
C GLY A 188 6.53 17.63 -13.63
N LYS A 189 5.35 17.97 -13.09
CA LYS A 189 5.15 19.25 -12.40
C LYS A 189 6.04 19.41 -11.15
N LEU A 190 6.32 18.30 -10.43
CA LEU A 190 7.23 18.35 -9.29
C LEU A 190 8.68 18.61 -9.76
N LEU A 191 9.09 17.95 -10.85
CA LEU A 191 10.43 18.14 -11.41
C LEU A 191 10.60 19.57 -11.97
N ASP A 192 9.59 20.06 -12.70
CA ASP A 192 9.59 21.43 -13.21
C ASP A 192 9.74 22.44 -12.05
N ALA A 193 9.00 22.23 -10.96
CA ALA A 193 9.11 23.14 -9.81
C ALA A 193 10.51 23.11 -9.18
N ILE A 194 11.13 21.93 -9.08
CA ILE A 194 12.51 21.81 -8.57
C ILE A 194 13.46 22.60 -9.49
N ASP A 195 13.24 22.50 -10.80
CA ASP A 195 14.10 23.19 -11.77
C ASP A 195 13.86 24.72 -11.76
N ASP A 196 12.59 25.14 -11.73
CA ASP A 196 12.19 26.56 -11.69
C ASP A 196 12.69 27.28 -10.44
N LEU A 197 12.74 26.54 -9.30
CA LEU A 197 13.24 27.09 -8.04
C LEU A 197 14.78 27.07 -7.94
N GLY A 198 15.47 26.59 -9.00
CA GLY A 198 16.93 26.54 -9.02
C GLY A 198 17.51 25.44 -8.12
N LEU A 199 16.72 24.44 -7.75
CA LEU A 199 17.10 23.37 -6.83
C LEU A 199 17.67 22.14 -7.54
N THR A 200 17.74 22.15 -8.86
CA THR A 200 18.11 21.01 -9.72
C THR A 200 19.37 20.27 -9.25
N ASN A 201 20.45 21.01 -9.01
CA ASN A 201 21.77 20.43 -8.70
C ASN A 201 21.93 20.09 -7.22
N SER A 202 21.02 20.59 -6.35
CA SER A 202 21.08 20.38 -4.91
C SER A 202 20.06 19.37 -4.39
N THR A 203 19.19 18.84 -5.27
CA THR A 203 18.11 17.93 -4.87
C THR A 203 18.30 16.55 -5.52
N LEU A 204 18.37 15.53 -4.66
CA LEU A 204 18.30 14.14 -5.12
C LEU A 204 16.83 13.74 -5.19
N VAL A 205 16.38 13.30 -6.36
CA VAL A 205 15.01 12.78 -6.55
C VAL A 205 15.10 11.28 -6.75
N TYR A 206 14.33 10.51 -5.99
CA TYR A 206 14.21 9.06 -6.13
C TYR A 206 12.75 8.69 -6.37
N PHE A 207 12.46 8.14 -7.54
CA PHE A 207 11.12 7.66 -7.90
C PHE A 207 11.10 6.14 -7.88
N THR A 208 10.09 5.56 -7.25
CA THR A 208 9.94 4.10 -7.18
C THR A 208 8.48 3.72 -6.90
N SER A 209 8.19 2.41 -6.93
CA SER A 209 6.92 1.84 -6.48
C SER A 209 7.16 1.02 -5.21
N ASP A 210 6.10 0.81 -4.41
CA ASP A 210 6.20 0.01 -3.18
C ASP A 210 6.14 -1.49 -3.45
N HIS A 211 5.51 -1.92 -4.54
CA HIS A 211 5.41 -3.34 -4.95
C HIS A 211 4.89 -3.41 -6.39
N GLY A 212 4.87 -4.60 -6.94
CA GLY A 212 4.33 -4.83 -8.27
C GLY A 212 2.82 -4.72 -8.36
N GLY A 213 2.30 -4.79 -9.56
CA GLY A 213 0.87 -4.64 -9.84
C GLY A 213 0.01 -5.71 -9.19
N HIS A 214 -1.21 -5.33 -8.83
CA HIS A 214 -2.21 -6.22 -8.22
C HIS A 214 -3.04 -6.86 -9.34
N LEU A 215 -2.60 -8.00 -9.86
CA LEU A 215 -3.19 -8.64 -11.03
C LEU A 215 -4.64 -9.08 -10.80
N GLU A 216 -4.98 -9.44 -9.56
CA GLU A 216 -6.30 -9.98 -9.21
C GLU A 216 -7.41 -8.91 -9.15
N SER A 217 -7.04 -7.63 -9.12
CA SER A 217 -8.03 -6.57 -8.96
C SER A 217 -8.84 -6.37 -10.24
N ARG A 218 -10.17 -6.60 -10.14
CA ARG A 218 -11.09 -6.53 -11.28
C ARG A 218 -12.46 -6.01 -10.87
N VAL A 219 -13.15 -5.37 -11.82
CA VAL A 219 -14.58 -5.07 -11.71
C VAL A 219 -15.24 -5.72 -12.94
N GLY A 220 -16.01 -6.78 -12.69
CA GLY A 220 -16.53 -7.59 -13.78
C GLY A 220 -15.39 -8.25 -14.55
N HIS A 221 -15.29 -7.97 -15.83
CA HIS A 221 -14.21 -8.47 -16.70
C HIS A 221 -13.07 -7.46 -16.89
N ILE A 222 -13.22 -6.24 -16.36
CA ILE A 222 -12.23 -5.19 -16.52
C ILE A 222 -11.16 -5.33 -15.44
N GLN A 223 -9.90 -5.44 -15.84
CA GLN A 223 -8.77 -5.46 -14.92
C GLN A 223 -8.44 -4.02 -14.52
N LEU A 224 -8.46 -3.75 -13.23
CA LEU A 224 -8.11 -2.44 -12.67
C LEU A 224 -6.72 -2.44 -12.05
N GLY A 225 -6.22 -3.61 -11.68
CA GLY A 225 -4.86 -3.74 -11.15
C GLY A 225 -3.82 -3.64 -12.26
N GLY A 226 -2.57 -3.54 -11.88
CA GLY A 226 -1.48 -3.32 -12.82
C GLY A 226 -1.18 -4.51 -13.72
N TRP A 227 -0.15 -4.33 -14.51
CA TRP A 227 0.41 -5.34 -15.40
C TRP A 227 1.91 -5.39 -15.15
N ASN A 228 2.46 -6.58 -14.97
CA ASN A 228 3.86 -6.75 -14.60
C ASN A 228 4.75 -7.21 -15.76
N GLY A 229 4.27 -7.06 -16.99
CA GLY A 229 5.03 -7.39 -18.18
C GLY A 229 5.43 -8.86 -18.23
N ILE A 230 6.71 -9.10 -18.42
CA ILE A 230 7.26 -10.46 -18.49
C ILE A 230 7.42 -11.11 -17.10
N TYR A 231 7.30 -10.32 -16.03
CA TYR A 231 7.59 -10.80 -14.66
C TYR A 231 6.39 -11.55 -14.09
N LYS A 232 6.63 -12.77 -13.65
CA LYS A 232 5.61 -13.66 -13.10
C LYS A 232 5.11 -13.16 -11.75
N GLY A 233 3.79 -13.27 -11.52
CA GLY A 233 3.18 -12.92 -10.25
C GLY A 233 2.90 -11.43 -10.08
N GLY A 234 2.47 -11.03 -8.89
CA GLY A 234 2.09 -9.67 -8.58
C GLY A 234 2.06 -9.38 -7.09
N LYS A 235 1.42 -8.28 -6.73
CA LYS A 235 1.30 -7.80 -5.35
C LYS A 235 0.98 -8.93 -4.37
N GLY A 236 1.74 -8.98 -3.27
CA GLY A 236 1.54 -9.96 -2.21
C GLY A 236 2.24 -11.29 -2.43
N MET A 237 2.88 -11.48 -3.59
CA MET A 237 3.61 -12.71 -3.89
C MET A 237 5.08 -12.50 -3.58
N GLY A 238 5.48 -12.91 -2.39
CA GLY A 238 6.78 -12.58 -1.83
C GLY A 238 8.01 -13.09 -2.58
N GLY A 239 7.86 -14.02 -3.52
CA GLY A 239 9.00 -14.60 -4.22
C GLY A 239 9.11 -14.22 -5.70
N TRP A 240 7.99 -14.09 -6.40
CA TRP A 240 7.98 -13.86 -7.85
C TRP A 240 8.35 -12.42 -8.22
N GLU A 241 9.12 -12.24 -9.30
CA GLU A 241 9.61 -10.93 -9.75
C GLU A 241 8.48 -9.92 -9.95
N GLY A 242 7.33 -10.34 -10.48
CA GLY A 242 6.20 -9.43 -10.71
C GLY A 242 5.61 -8.82 -9.44
N GLY A 243 5.90 -9.43 -8.28
CA GLY A 243 5.46 -8.88 -7.00
C GLY A 243 6.48 -7.97 -6.33
N ILE A 244 7.78 -8.23 -6.57
CA ILE A 244 8.86 -7.60 -5.80
C ILE A 244 9.80 -6.71 -6.64
N ARG A 245 9.84 -6.90 -7.96
CA ARG A 245 10.67 -6.06 -8.83
C ARG A 245 9.90 -4.80 -9.19
N VAL A 246 10.45 -3.64 -8.83
CA VAL A 246 9.80 -2.34 -9.02
C VAL A 246 10.73 -1.38 -9.75
N PRO A 247 10.21 -0.35 -10.43
CA PRO A 247 11.07 0.65 -11.04
C PRO A 247 11.85 1.43 -9.97
N GLY A 248 13.06 1.81 -10.30
CA GLY A 248 13.87 2.69 -9.48
C GLY A 248 14.58 3.69 -10.38
N LEU A 249 14.22 4.97 -10.29
CA LEU A 249 14.83 6.04 -11.09
C LEU A 249 15.38 7.10 -10.13
N ILE A 250 16.63 7.50 -10.37
CA ILE A 250 17.27 8.47 -9.49
C ILE A 250 17.81 9.61 -10.37
N ARG A 251 17.52 10.84 -9.95
CA ARG A 251 17.95 12.06 -10.65
C ARG A 251 18.68 12.97 -9.66
N TRP A 252 19.94 13.30 -10.00
CA TRP A 252 20.72 14.29 -9.23
C TRP A 252 21.75 14.89 -10.17
N PRO A 253 21.35 15.86 -11.01
CA PRO A 253 22.27 16.49 -11.96
C PRO A 253 23.48 17.07 -11.25
N GLY A 254 24.65 16.95 -11.89
CA GLY A 254 25.90 17.43 -11.32
C GLY A 254 26.55 16.52 -10.28
N ARG A 255 25.82 15.50 -9.81
CA ARG A 255 26.34 14.54 -8.81
C ARG A 255 26.34 13.10 -9.32
N LEU A 256 25.39 12.75 -10.19
CA LEU A 256 25.26 11.41 -10.74
C LEU A 256 25.39 11.44 -12.27
N PRO A 257 26.01 10.43 -12.87
CA PRO A 257 26.10 10.36 -14.35
C PRO A 257 24.72 10.16 -14.96
N ALA A 258 24.44 10.90 -16.04
CA ALA A 258 23.17 10.80 -16.76
C ALA A 258 23.12 9.52 -17.61
N GLY A 259 21.94 8.92 -17.74
CA GLY A 259 21.71 7.78 -18.61
C GLY A 259 22.34 6.47 -18.15
N LYS A 260 22.84 6.42 -16.91
CA LYS A 260 23.45 5.18 -16.37
C LYS A 260 22.36 4.18 -16.00
N VAL A 261 22.52 2.94 -16.45
CA VAL A 261 21.68 1.80 -16.03
C VAL A 261 22.51 0.94 -15.08
N ILE A 262 21.94 0.60 -13.95
CA ILE A 262 22.57 -0.24 -12.94
C ILE A 262 21.80 -1.58 -12.89
N GLU A 263 22.49 -2.66 -13.26
CA GLU A 263 21.90 -4.00 -13.30
C GLU A 263 22.08 -4.76 -11.98
N GLU A 264 22.87 -4.19 -11.06
CA GLU A 264 23.13 -4.79 -9.77
C GLU A 264 21.85 -4.86 -8.89
N PRO A 265 21.65 -5.93 -8.13
CA PRO A 265 20.51 -6.01 -7.21
C PRO A 265 20.55 -4.90 -6.15
N THR A 266 19.46 -4.16 -6.05
CA THR A 266 19.26 -3.15 -5.01
C THR A 266 17.91 -3.41 -4.34
N SER A 267 17.64 -2.69 -3.25
CA SER A 267 16.43 -2.90 -2.46
C SER A 267 15.81 -1.57 -2.03
N LEU A 268 14.50 -1.54 -1.83
CA LEU A 268 13.84 -0.39 -1.21
C LEU A 268 14.36 -0.14 0.22
N MET A 269 14.93 -1.16 0.87
CA MET A 269 15.57 -1.00 2.17
C MET A 269 16.78 -0.05 2.11
N ASP A 270 17.38 0.13 0.92
CA ASP A 270 18.57 0.96 0.71
C ASP A 270 18.27 2.46 0.74
N ILE A 271 17.00 2.84 0.58
CA ILE A 271 16.59 4.25 0.58
C ILE A 271 17.03 4.93 1.88
N PHE A 272 16.75 4.32 3.03
CA PHE A 272 17.04 4.93 4.33
C PHE A 272 18.54 5.17 4.53
N PRO A 273 19.44 4.17 4.41
CA PRO A 273 20.87 4.45 4.58
C PRO A 273 21.46 5.36 3.50
N THR A 274 20.90 5.34 2.28
CA THR A 274 21.35 6.27 1.23
C THR A 274 20.98 7.72 1.57
N LEU A 275 19.76 7.95 2.04
CA LEU A 275 19.34 9.29 2.46
C LEU A 275 20.14 9.78 3.66
N ALA A 276 20.46 8.88 4.61
CA ALA A 276 21.33 9.22 5.74
C ALA A 276 22.71 9.66 5.24
N ALA A 277 23.29 8.91 4.28
CA ALA A 277 24.59 9.28 3.71
C ALA A 277 24.53 10.62 2.99
N VAL A 278 23.49 10.86 2.20
CA VAL A 278 23.31 12.14 1.46
C VAL A 278 23.20 13.32 2.41
N SER A 279 22.48 13.15 3.52
CA SER A 279 22.25 14.22 4.49
C SER A 279 23.38 14.38 5.51
N GLY A 280 24.34 13.44 5.54
CA GLY A 280 25.40 13.43 6.55
C GLY A 280 24.94 12.92 7.90
N ALA A 281 23.75 12.28 7.97
CA ALA A 281 23.23 11.73 9.22
C ALA A 281 23.86 10.37 9.53
N THR A 282 23.97 10.04 10.82
CA THR A 282 24.45 8.73 11.26
C THR A 282 23.27 7.76 11.40
N LEU A 283 23.50 6.54 10.97
CA LEU A 283 22.50 5.50 11.13
C LEU A 283 22.33 5.09 12.60
N PRO A 284 21.13 4.70 13.03
CA PRO A 284 20.94 4.16 14.38
C PRO A 284 21.86 2.97 14.65
N GLN A 285 22.41 2.92 15.86
CA GLN A 285 23.33 1.85 16.27
C GLN A 285 22.65 0.83 17.21
N ASP A 286 21.38 1.05 17.52
CA ASP A 286 20.60 0.22 18.43
C ASP A 286 19.90 -0.97 17.72
N ARG A 287 20.08 -1.07 16.40
CA ARG A 287 19.42 -2.09 15.57
C ARG A 287 20.24 -2.39 14.33
N ILE A 288 19.98 -3.56 13.73
CA ILE A 288 20.58 -3.95 12.46
C ILE A 288 19.78 -3.30 11.32
N ILE A 289 20.45 -2.62 10.40
CA ILE A 289 19.85 -2.04 9.21
C ILE A 289 20.18 -2.96 8.03
N ASP A 290 19.14 -3.52 7.40
CA ASP A 290 19.31 -4.44 6.28
C ASP A 290 19.70 -3.74 4.98
N GLY A 291 19.26 -2.50 4.80
CA GLY A 291 19.58 -1.70 3.62
C GLY A 291 21.04 -1.27 3.57
N ARG A 292 21.50 -0.90 2.40
CA ARG A 292 22.87 -0.47 2.11
C ARG A 292 22.87 0.93 1.49
N ASN A 293 23.97 1.64 1.68
CA ASN A 293 24.12 2.96 1.06
C ASN A 293 24.41 2.79 -0.44
N LEU A 294 23.49 3.21 -1.30
CA LEU A 294 23.62 3.10 -2.74
C LEU A 294 24.52 4.18 -3.36
N LEU A 295 24.86 5.23 -2.63
CA LEU A 295 25.53 6.40 -3.24
C LEU A 295 26.82 6.02 -4.00
N PRO A 296 27.73 5.19 -3.45
CA PRO A 296 28.94 4.81 -4.21
C PRO A 296 28.64 4.04 -5.51
N LEU A 297 27.60 3.20 -5.50
CA LEU A 297 27.17 2.46 -6.70
C LEU A 297 26.57 3.41 -7.74
N LEU A 298 25.75 4.36 -7.28
CA LEU A 298 25.13 5.37 -8.16
C LEU A 298 26.17 6.27 -8.81
N GLN A 299 27.20 6.68 -8.06
CA GLN A 299 28.29 7.53 -8.56
C GLN A 299 29.25 6.76 -9.45
N GLY A 300 29.31 5.44 -9.31
CA GLY A 300 30.22 4.60 -10.09
C GLY A 300 31.56 4.35 -9.39
N ASP A 301 31.65 4.72 -8.14
CA ASP A 301 32.84 4.48 -7.31
C ASP A 301 33.05 2.99 -7.04
N VAL A 302 31.95 2.24 -7.02
CA VAL A 302 31.96 0.77 -6.98
C VAL A 302 31.12 0.23 -8.13
N GLN A 303 31.43 -1.00 -8.55
CA GLN A 303 30.71 -1.64 -9.67
C GLN A 303 29.72 -2.70 -9.18
N ARG A 304 29.78 -3.06 -7.92
CA ARG A 304 28.97 -4.15 -7.34
C ARG A 304 28.13 -3.65 -6.18
N SER A 305 26.94 -4.18 -6.10
CA SER A 305 26.06 -4.00 -4.95
C SER A 305 26.63 -4.72 -3.71
N GLU A 306 26.35 -4.19 -2.53
CA GLU A 306 26.68 -4.85 -1.28
C GLU A 306 25.73 -6.02 -0.95
N HIS A 307 24.67 -6.19 -1.75
CA HIS A 307 23.67 -7.24 -1.55
C HIS A 307 24.10 -8.53 -2.26
N GLU A 308 24.85 -9.39 -1.59
CA GLU A 308 25.10 -10.73 -2.12
C GLU A 308 23.84 -11.60 -2.02
N PHE A 309 23.07 -11.48 -0.93
CA PHE A 309 21.84 -12.23 -0.72
C PHE A 309 20.70 -11.29 -0.38
N LEU A 310 19.51 -11.54 -0.98
CA LEU A 310 18.26 -10.86 -0.63
C LEU A 310 17.23 -11.94 -0.30
N PHE A 311 16.61 -11.84 0.89
CA PHE A 311 15.66 -12.82 1.41
C PHE A 311 14.24 -12.32 1.21
N HIS A 312 13.41 -13.07 0.49
CA HIS A 312 12.07 -12.65 0.08
C HIS A 312 11.02 -13.42 0.88
N TYR A 313 10.26 -12.67 1.66
CA TYR A 313 9.24 -13.20 2.56
C TYR A 313 7.83 -12.89 2.07
N CYS A 314 6.90 -13.79 2.36
CA CYS A 314 5.46 -13.55 2.27
C CYS A 314 4.92 -13.72 3.71
N GLY A 315 4.56 -12.63 4.35
CA GLY A 315 4.30 -12.65 5.78
C GLY A 315 5.55 -13.09 6.56
N THR A 316 5.42 -14.14 7.36
CA THR A 316 6.55 -14.70 8.13
C THR A 316 7.23 -15.88 7.41
N PHE A 317 6.79 -16.23 6.21
CA PHE A 317 7.28 -17.40 5.48
C PHE A 317 8.30 -16.99 4.44
N LEU A 318 9.51 -17.57 4.51
CA LEU A 318 10.55 -17.35 3.50
C LEU A 318 10.16 -18.08 2.23
N HIS A 319 9.86 -17.31 1.18
CA HIS A 319 9.43 -17.86 -0.12
C HIS A 319 10.60 -18.08 -1.06
N ALA A 320 11.53 -17.10 -1.13
CA ALA A 320 12.63 -17.19 -2.08
C ALA A 320 13.86 -16.45 -1.56
N VAL A 321 15.01 -16.77 -2.15
CA VAL A 321 16.26 -16.06 -1.91
C VAL A 321 16.87 -15.72 -3.26
N ARG A 322 17.28 -14.47 -3.44
CA ARG A 322 18.12 -14.03 -4.56
C ARG A 322 19.58 -14.06 -4.10
N TRP A 323 20.47 -14.59 -4.94
CA TRP A 323 21.90 -14.67 -4.68
C TRP A 323 22.67 -14.13 -5.90
N HIS A 324 23.47 -13.11 -5.68
CA HIS A 324 24.36 -12.55 -6.69
C HIS A 324 25.81 -12.70 -6.21
N PRO A 325 26.51 -13.77 -6.59
CA PRO A 325 27.86 -14.00 -6.09
C PRO A 325 28.84 -12.93 -6.58
N ASN A 326 29.76 -12.52 -5.72
CA ASN A 326 30.70 -11.44 -6.02
C ASN A 326 31.61 -11.72 -7.21
N ASN A 327 31.78 -12.99 -7.59
CA ASN A 327 32.68 -13.41 -8.68
C ASN A 327 31.90 -13.86 -9.92
N SER A 328 30.63 -13.50 -10.06
CA SER A 328 29.80 -13.92 -11.19
C SER A 328 28.82 -12.81 -11.59
N GLU A 329 28.46 -12.80 -12.86
CA GLU A 329 27.38 -11.92 -13.38
C GLU A 329 26.00 -12.55 -13.23
N ALA A 330 25.95 -13.85 -12.89
CA ALA A 330 24.67 -14.54 -12.72
C ALA A 330 23.92 -14.07 -11.49
N VAL A 331 22.61 -13.94 -11.60
CA VAL A 331 21.72 -13.61 -10.48
C VAL A 331 20.80 -14.81 -10.28
N TRP A 332 21.13 -15.61 -9.28
CA TRP A 332 20.36 -16.81 -8.98
C TRP A 332 19.17 -16.49 -8.09
N LYS A 333 18.07 -17.23 -8.30
CA LYS A 333 16.91 -17.15 -7.44
C LYS A 333 16.42 -18.55 -7.08
N VAL A 334 16.29 -18.80 -5.79
CA VAL A 334 15.93 -20.11 -5.24
C VAL A 334 14.58 -19.98 -4.52
N HIS A 335 13.55 -20.69 -5.02
CA HIS A 335 12.21 -20.66 -4.43
C HIS A 335 11.99 -21.90 -3.57
N TYR A 336 11.68 -21.68 -2.31
CA TYR A 336 11.25 -22.73 -1.37
C TYR A 336 9.76 -22.92 -1.38
N VAL A 337 9.00 -21.83 -1.64
CA VAL A 337 7.53 -21.83 -1.61
C VAL A 337 7.03 -20.96 -2.76
N THR A 338 6.04 -21.46 -3.49
CA THR A 338 5.35 -20.63 -4.49
C THR A 338 3.83 -20.74 -4.31
N PRO A 339 3.07 -19.68 -4.57
CA PRO A 339 1.61 -19.77 -4.53
C PRO A 339 1.07 -20.64 -5.68
N VAL A 340 -0.05 -21.30 -5.43
CA VAL A 340 -0.78 -22.05 -6.45
C VAL A 340 -1.68 -21.10 -7.22
N PHE A 341 -1.29 -20.79 -8.45
CA PHE A 341 -2.07 -19.88 -9.30
C PHE A 341 -3.43 -20.45 -9.65
N GLN A 342 -4.46 -19.62 -9.65
CA GLN A 342 -5.83 -20.03 -9.92
C GLN A 342 -6.51 -19.02 -10.85
N PRO A 343 -6.88 -19.40 -12.08
CA PRO A 343 -6.73 -20.77 -12.64
C PRO A 343 -5.27 -21.12 -12.93
N PRO A 344 -4.97 -22.41 -13.14
CA PRO A 344 -3.60 -22.81 -13.52
C PRO A 344 -3.10 -22.03 -14.72
N GLY A 345 -1.83 -21.58 -14.66
CA GLY A 345 -1.21 -20.81 -15.73
C GLY A 345 -1.51 -19.31 -15.72
N ALA A 346 -2.36 -18.84 -14.79
CA ALA A 346 -2.81 -17.44 -14.78
C ALA A 346 -1.81 -16.45 -14.21
N GLN A 347 -0.75 -16.93 -13.59
CA GLN A 347 0.27 -16.09 -12.91
C GLN A 347 -0.32 -15.24 -11.77
N ALA A 348 -1.52 -15.55 -11.29
CA ALA A 348 -2.25 -14.82 -10.26
C ALA A 348 -3.26 -15.72 -9.56
N CYS A 349 -3.81 -15.27 -8.44
CA CYS A 349 -4.76 -16.04 -7.63
C CYS A 349 -6.16 -15.41 -7.67
N TYR A 350 -6.75 -15.39 -8.88
CA TYR A 350 -8.03 -14.71 -9.12
C TYR A 350 -9.19 -15.24 -8.27
N LYS A 351 -9.12 -16.51 -7.85
CA LYS A 351 -10.19 -17.14 -7.08
C LYS A 351 -10.22 -16.64 -5.62
N THR A 352 -9.06 -16.26 -5.09
CA THR A 352 -8.92 -15.84 -3.69
C THR A 352 -8.61 -14.35 -3.55
N LEU A 353 -8.58 -13.58 -4.65
CA LEU A 353 -8.29 -12.15 -4.71
C LEU A 353 -6.85 -11.77 -4.32
N TYR A 354 -6.10 -12.67 -3.72
CA TYR A 354 -4.66 -12.54 -3.43
C TYR A 354 -4.09 -13.94 -3.17
N CYS A 355 -2.81 -14.10 -3.45
CA CYS A 355 -2.13 -15.37 -3.23
C CYS A 355 -1.79 -15.57 -1.75
N ARG A 356 -1.95 -16.78 -1.27
CA ARG A 356 -1.65 -17.13 0.13
C ARG A 356 -0.14 -17.33 0.31
N CYS A 357 0.32 -17.07 1.55
CA CYS A 357 1.72 -17.23 1.91
C CYS A 357 2.03 -18.64 2.46
N SER A 358 1.00 -19.40 2.83
CA SER A 358 1.18 -20.72 3.44
C SER A 358 -0.10 -21.54 3.31
N GLY A 359 -0.02 -22.81 3.74
CA GLY A 359 -1.17 -23.71 3.77
C GLY A 359 -1.36 -24.47 2.45
N GLU A 360 -2.62 -24.79 2.13
CA GLU A 360 -2.95 -25.66 0.99
C GLU A 360 -2.82 -24.97 -0.37
N LEU A 361 -2.79 -23.64 -0.37
CA LEU A 361 -2.76 -22.86 -1.62
C LEU A 361 -1.34 -22.39 -1.97
N VAL A 362 -0.33 -23.07 -1.40
CA VAL A 362 1.08 -22.91 -1.81
C VAL A 362 1.69 -24.28 -2.10
N THR A 363 2.75 -24.28 -2.91
CA THR A 363 3.57 -25.47 -3.17
C THR A 363 4.90 -25.29 -2.44
N TYR A 364 5.24 -26.24 -1.57
CA TYR A 364 6.55 -26.34 -0.93
C TYR A 364 7.45 -27.20 -1.81
N HIS A 365 8.58 -26.66 -2.21
CA HIS A 365 9.50 -27.30 -3.16
C HIS A 365 10.66 -27.99 -2.42
N ASN A 366 10.85 -29.27 -2.70
CA ASN A 366 11.98 -30.04 -2.19
C ASN A 366 12.41 -31.06 -3.26
N PRO A 367 13.51 -30.81 -3.98
CA PRO A 367 14.42 -29.65 -3.84
C PRO A 367 13.76 -28.33 -4.28
N PRO A 368 14.28 -27.19 -3.83
CA PRO A 368 13.73 -25.89 -4.22
C PRO A 368 13.94 -25.62 -5.71
N LEU A 369 13.09 -24.75 -6.29
CA LEU A 369 13.23 -24.33 -7.69
C LEU A 369 14.38 -23.34 -7.80
N VAL A 370 15.18 -23.46 -8.86
CA VAL A 370 16.31 -22.56 -9.14
C VAL A 370 16.10 -21.89 -10.46
N PHE A 371 16.36 -20.58 -10.53
CA PHE A 371 16.31 -19.78 -11.77
C PHE A 371 17.55 -18.92 -11.87
N ASP A 372 17.97 -18.63 -13.10
CA ASP A 372 18.99 -17.62 -13.40
C ASP A 372 18.28 -16.38 -13.94
N LEU A 373 18.10 -15.36 -13.12
CA LEU A 373 17.38 -14.14 -13.52
C LEU A 373 18.13 -13.32 -14.58
N SER A 374 19.44 -13.52 -14.72
CA SER A 374 20.21 -12.84 -15.77
C SER A 374 19.89 -13.37 -17.17
N ARG A 375 19.41 -14.62 -17.26
CA ARG A 375 19.03 -15.28 -18.53
C ARG A 375 17.53 -15.50 -18.64
N ASP A 376 16.83 -15.67 -17.52
CA ASP A 376 15.39 -15.96 -17.47
C ASP A 376 14.72 -15.03 -16.43
N PRO A 377 14.62 -13.72 -16.71
CA PRO A 377 14.02 -12.78 -15.78
C PRO A 377 12.52 -13.02 -15.55
N SER A 378 11.88 -13.82 -16.42
CA SER A 378 10.47 -14.18 -16.28
C SER A 378 10.23 -15.40 -15.39
N GLU A 379 11.33 -16.06 -14.95
CA GLU A 379 11.27 -17.26 -14.10
C GLU A 379 10.40 -18.36 -14.76
N SER A 380 10.59 -18.54 -16.07
CA SER A 380 9.74 -19.43 -16.87
C SER A 380 10.19 -20.88 -16.81
N THR A 381 11.51 -21.12 -16.67
CA THR A 381 12.09 -22.47 -16.80
C THR A 381 13.02 -22.75 -15.61
N PRO A 382 12.55 -23.52 -14.63
CA PRO A 382 13.43 -23.87 -13.51
C PRO A 382 14.60 -24.75 -13.97
N LEU A 383 15.77 -24.45 -13.41
CA LEU A 383 17.00 -25.19 -13.68
C LEU A 383 17.02 -26.51 -12.90
N THR A 384 17.74 -27.47 -13.45
CA THR A 384 17.91 -28.81 -12.86
C THR A 384 19.40 -29.17 -12.85
N PRO A 385 19.82 -30.23 -12.12
CA PRO A 385 21.21 -30.68 -12.17
C PRO A 385 21.70 -31.02 -13.60
N ASP A 386 20.77 -31.39 -14.49
CA ASP A 386 21.14 -31.71 -15.89
C ASP A 386 21.32 -30.46 -16.74
N THR A 387 20.67 -29.34 -16.39
CA THR A 387 20.69 -28.11 -17.19
C THR A 387 21.64 -27.05 -16.64
N GLU A 388 22.06 -27.18 -15.36
CA GLU A 388 22.96 -26.18 -14.73
C GLU A 388 24.04 -26.90 -13.91
N PRO A 389 25.30 -26.86 -14.40
CA PRO A 389 26.41 -27.52 -13.70
C PRO A 389 26.66 -26.99 -12.27
N LEU A 390 26.26 -25.75 -11.99
CA LEU A 390 26.42 -25.14 -10.67
C LEU A 390 25.23 -25.41 -9.73
N TYR A 391 24.23 -26.19 -10.16
CA TYR A 391 22.98 -26.40 -9.42
C TYR A 391 23.22 -26.75 -7.93
N ASP A 392 24.07 -27.75 -7.66
CA ASP A 392 24.32 -28.17 -6.28
C ASP A 392 25.09 -27.13 -5.47
N VAL A 393 25.95 -26.35 -6.15
CA VAL A 393 26.69 -25.25 -5.51
C VAL A 393 25.70 -24.14 -5.09
N ILE A 394 24.78 -23.79 -6.01
CA ILE A 394 23.76 -22.77 -5.76
C ILE A 394 22.89 -23.18 -4.55
N ILE A 395 22.38 -24.41 -4.56
CA ILE A 395 21.51 -24.90 -3.48
C ILE A 395 22.23 -24.84 -2.14
N ARG A 396 23.51 -25.28 -2.09
CA ARG A 396 24.29 -25.29 -0.83
C ARG A 396 24.56 -23.87 -0.34
N ALA A 397 25.04 -22.98 -1.22
CA ALA A 397 25.35 -21.59 -0.86
C ALA A 397 24.10 -20.87 -0.29
N VAL A 398 22.96 -21.03 -0.98
CA VAL A 398 21.72 -20.39 -0.53
C VAL A 398 21.22 -21.04 0.78
N ALA A 399 21.32 -22.37 0.94
CA ALA A 399 20.90 -23.04 2.17
C ALA A 399 21.74 -22.56 3.37
N ASP A 400 23.06 -22.42 3.19
CA ASP A 400 23.96 -21.90 4.23
C ASP A 400 23.60 -20.46 4.59
N ALA A 401 23.34 -19.61 3.58
CA ALA A 401 22.92 -18.22 3.80
C ALA A 401 21.58 -18.15 4.56
N VAL A 402 20.61 -19.00 4.20
CA VAL A 402 19.33 -19.10 4.90
C VAL A 402 19.54 -19.51 6.36
N ALA A 403 20.39 -20.52 6.61
CA ALA A 403 20.65 -20.97 7.97
C ALA A 403 21.27 -19.85 8.81
N LYS A 404 22.21 -19.11 8.24
CA LYS A 404 22.84 -17.95 8.90
C LYS A 404 21.82 -16.85 9.15
N HIS A 405 21.02 -16.52 8.13
CA HIS A 405 19.98 -15.48 8.20
C HIS A 405 18.97 -15.81 9.32
N LYS A 406 18.46 -17.03 9.35
CA LYS A 406 17.48 -17.44 10.37
C LYS A 406 18.04 -17.32 11.80
N LYS A 407 19.34 -17.54 11.99
CA LYS A 407 19.99 -17.38 13.31
C LYS A 407 20.12 -15.91 13.71
N SER A 408 20.16 -14.98 12.75
CA SER A 408 20.30 -13.55 13.05
C SER A 408 18.96 -12.86 13.34
N ILE A 409 17.84 -13.50 13.04
CA ILE A 409 16.51 -12.91 13.23
C ILE A 409 16.04 -13.13 14.68
N LEU A 410 15.69 -12.04 15.35
CA LEU A 410 15.06 -12.11 16.68
C LEU A 410 13.54 -12.03 16.50
N PRO A 411 12.79 -13.01 17.02
CA PRO A 411 11.33 -12.96 16.91
C PRO A 411 10.74 -11.75 17.61
N VAL A 412 9.80 -11.10 16.95
CA VAL A 412 9.02 -9.98 17.51
C VAL A 412 7.54 -10.25 17.29
N LEU A 413 6.68 -9.62 18.10
CA LEU A 413 5.24 -9.73 17.94
C LEU A 413 4.83 -9.10 16.59
N SER A 414 3.97 -9.80 15.87
CA SER A 414 3.45 -9.29 14.60
C SER A 414 2.60 -8.05 14.84
N GLN A 415 2.95 -6.96 14.16
CA GLN A 415 2.16 -5.73 14.20
C GLN A 415 0.82 -5.89 13.47
N LEU A 416 0.70 -6.93 12.63
CA LEU A 416 -0.54 -7.24 11.90
C LEU A 416 -1.29 -8.42 12.54
N SER A 417 -1.00 -8.74 13.81
CA SER A 417 -1.67 -9.81 14.53
C SER A 417 -3.11 -9.40 14.92
N GLU A 418 -3.85 -10.37 15.45
CA GLU A 418 -5.23 -10.14 15.92
C GLU A 418 -5.33 -9.05 16.99
N LEU A 419 -4.25 -8.81 17.72
CA LEU A 419 -4.20 -7.77 18.75
C LEU A 419 -4.27 -6.36 18.16
N ASN A 420 -3.94 -6.21 16.87
CA ASN A 420 -3.95 -4.93 16.16
C ASN A 420 -5.11 -4.82 15.18
N ARG A 421 -6.24 -5.38 15.53
CA ARG A 421 -7.45 -5.33 14.71
C ARG A 421 -7.97 -3.89 14.59
N ASP A 422 -8.61 -3.62 13.45
CA ASP A 422 -9.32 -2.37 13.22
C ASP A 422 -10.30 -2.10 14.37
N SER A 423 -10.16 -0.95 14.99
CA SER A 423 -10.99 -0.55 16.12
C SER A 423 -11.69 0.77 15.78
N VAL A 424 -13.01 0.76 15.98
CA VAL A 424 -13.84 1.94 15.75
C VAL A 424 -13.37 3.11 16.62
N TRP A 425 -12.84 2.82 17.81
CA TRP A 425 -12.37 3.83 18.76
C TRP A 425 -11.10 4.55 18.31
N LEU A 426 -10.36 3.96 17.36
CA LEU A 426 -9.10 4.53 16.85
C LEU A 426 -9.29 5.32 15.55
N LYS A 427 -10.49 5.30 14.95
CA LYS A 427 -10.76 6.04 13.73
C LYS A 427 -10.83 7.54 14.04
N PRO A 428 -10.18 8.39 13.25
CA PRO A 428 -10.13 9.82 13.54
C PRO A 428 -11.49 10.52 13.43
N CYS A 429 -12.45 9.88 12.77
CA CYS A 429 -13.81 10.40 12.69
C CYS A 429 -14.81 9.25 12.72
N CYS A 430 -16.06 9.61 12.86
CA CYS A 430 -17.20 8.77 12.46
C CYS A 430 -17.14 7.37 13.08
N GLY A 431 -17.81 7.14 14.12
CA GLY A 431 -17.92 5.83 14.75
C GLY A 431 -19.34 5.60 15.23
N VAL A 432 -19.57 4.40 15.76
CA VAL A 432 -20.87 4.06 16.32
C VAL A 432 -21.25 5.05 17.44
N PHE A 433 -20.26 5.56 18.14
CA PHE A 433 -20.47 6.57 19.19
C PHE A 433 -19.58 7.78 18.88
N PRO A 434 -20.18 8.89 18.47
CA PRO A 434 -19.40 10.09 18.10
C PRO A 434 -18.98 10.91 19.33
N PHE A 435 -18.07 10.39 20.14
CA PHE A 435 -17.51 11.11 21.28
C PHE A 435 -16.05 11.42 21.08
#